data_cd0c50bbc62f9ddcd42b0a8783c8e9cf
#
_entry.id   cd0c50bbc62f9ddcd42b0a8783c8e9cf
#
_cell.length_a   1.000
_cell.length_b   1.000
_cell.length_c   1.000
_cell.angle_alpha   90.00
_cell.angle_beta   90.00
_cell.angle_gamma   90.00
#
_symmetry.space_group_name_H-M   'P 1'
#
loop_
_entity.id
_entity.type
_entity.pdbx_description
1 polymer ?
#
loop_
_entity_poly.entity_id
_entity_poly.type
_entity_poly.pdbx_seq_one_letter_code
_entity_poly.pdbx_strand_id
1 'polypeptide(L)'
;MFPVNPFNRGYGAAGGAPFSQTTAGFDSYSSTATADLLPVRMLLVSRARQLAISSPLAAAAIDRMTGGIVGDGLTLVHGETNLARTIAGRWTLAGHTKALDAQHRQTFIQMQELACRNWLLSGDIFFLRRPGPVSSWRAIEADRVQSPYFLRVRDGSLDCINPDNSNRIVDGIELDQNSIPVAYWILKNYLARPLEVTNEQIERIPAFDEDGRPLVLHLFSPKRPDQYRGVPLLAESIESLHAFNGFIRSVEQAAQFQSSVWGFITSENPTMDETEALYSRDLDAPIPTQEASDDDKAAGKPTFELSTNPPTEADKRAWFDQMLPQAKRISAGQLWNLKPGEDVKFLQPTNPNNNFGEYIKSQTGMVASSIGVPLQVLACSYDGTYASARGSVLEANRQFKRYRGFFLEQFIKPIFEQFVYDVTKDSELSIMMGVSSQWQAPTALCLDPTKEIDAWTKAIQLGLVTRDEASLALYGHKATGTPEAPSKTVEVTEV
;
A
#
# COMPACT_ATOMS: atom_id res chain seq x y z
N MET A 1 -5.29 39.61 3.07
CA MET A 1 -5.24 38.24 3.61
C MET A 1 -5.10 37.34 2.39
N PHE A 2 -3.90 36.85 2.10
CA PHE A 2 -3.68 36.00 0.94
C PHE A 2 -4.34 34.64 1.17
N PRO A 3 -5.05 34.07 0.18
CA PRO A 3 -5.66 32.76 0.34
C PRO A 3 -4.54 31.75 0.56
N VAL A 4 -4.55 31.14 1.73
CA VAL A 4 -3.64 30.04 2.08
C VAL A 4 -3.96 28.89 1.14
N ASN A 5 -2.97 28.44 0.39
CA ASN A 5 -3.14 27.31 -0.53
C ASN A 5 -3.53 26.04 0.27
N PRO A 6 -4.73 25.50 0.11
CA PRO A 6 -5.18 24.35 0.92
C PRO A 6 -4.35 23.08 0.67
N PHE A 7 -3.53 23.06 -0.38
CA PHE A 7 -2.67 21.93 -0.73
C PHE A 7 -1.33 21.92 0.03
N ASN A 8 -1.05 22.93 0.85
CA ASN A 8 0.22 23.03 1.61
C ASN A 8 0.10 22.58 3.06
N ARG A 9 -1.08 22.06 3.47
CA ARG A 9 -1.33 21.58 4.83
C ARG A 9 -1.41 20.06 4.83
N GLY A 10 -0.82 19.43 5.82
CA GLY A 10 -0.93 18.00 6.04
C GLY A 10 0.26 17.21 5.53
N TYR A 11 -0.01 16.03 5.01
CA TYR A 11 1.03 15.12 4.55
C TYR A 11 1.75 15.68 3.32
N GLY A 12 3.06 15.86 3.38
CA GLY A 12 3.89 16.39 2.29
C GLY A 12 3.73 15.64 0.98
N ALA A 13 3.43 14.33 1.07
CA ALA A 13 3.11 13.46 -0.07
C ALA A 13 1.87 13.87 -0.88
N ALA A 14 1.01 14.74 -0.36
CA ALA A 14 -0.15 15.29 -1.06
C ALA A 14 0.14 16.64 -1.71
N GLY A 15 1.24 17.30 -1.33
CA GLY A 15 1.68 18.56 -1.90
C GLY A 15 2.03 18.40 -3.38
N GLY A 16 1.25 19.03 -4.25
CA GLY A 16 1.54 19.12 -5.68
C GLY A 16 2.50 20.29 -6.03
N ALA A 17 3.10 20.91 -5.02
CA ALA A 17 3.98 22.05 -5.25
C ALA A 17 5.39 21.57 -5.64
N PRO A 18 5.89 21.94 -6.84
CA PRO A 18 7.26 21.66 -7.26
C PRO A 18 8.33 22.43 -6.47
N PHE A 19 7.94 23.28 -5.55
CA PHE A 19 8.82 24.18 -4.79
C PHE A 19 8.54 24.14 -3.30
N SER A 20 8.76 22.99 -2.65
CA SER A 20 9.03 23.06 -1.22
C SER A 20 10.48 23.48 -1.04
N GLN A 21 10.73 24.76 -1.07
CA GLN A 21 11.95 25.27 -0.45
C GLN A 21 11.87 24.95 1.05
N THR A 22 12.90 24.33 1.54
CA THR A 22 13.05 23.61 2.82
C THR A 22 12.70 24.37 4.10
N THR A 23 12.20 25.59 4.05
CA THR A 23 11.91 26.40 5.24
C THR A 23 10.70 27.33 5.13
N ALA A 24 10.07 27.45 3.99
CA ALA A 24 9.00 28.42 3.76
C ALA A 24 7.58 27.92 4.05
N GLY A 25 7.40 26.79 4.70
CA GLY A 25 6.11 26.11 4.73
C GLY A 25 5.67 25.45 6.02
N PHE A 26 6.30 25.71 7.15
CA PHE A 26 5.69 25.32 8.42
C PHE A 26 4.60 26.33 8.78
N ASP A 27 3.35 26.02 8.37
CA ASP A 27 2.21 26.78 8.83
C ASP A 27 2.06 26.59 10.35
N SER A 28 2.09 27.69 11.08
CA SER A 28 1.92 27.71 12.54
C SER A 28 0.44 27.63 12.99
N TYR A 29 -0.48 27.40 12.07
CA TYR A 29 -1.91 27.31 12.40
C TYR A 29 -2.29 25.93 12.92
N SER A 30 -2.92 25.89 14.10
CA SER A 30 -3.55 24.69 14.62
C SER A 30 -4.74 24.32 13.73
N SER A 31 -4.75 23.09 13.23
CA SER A 31 -5.80 22.54 12.39
C SER A 31 -6.30 21.21 12.95
N THR A 32 -7.57 20.86 12.69
CA THR A 32 -8.10 19.55 13.07
C THR A 32 -7.56 18.46 12.15
N ALA A 33 -7.47 17.22 12.66
CA ALA A 33 -7.02 16.08 11.84
C ALA A 33 -7.82 15.93 10.53
N THR A 34 -9.12 16.17 10.63
CA THR A 34 -10.05 16.12 9.48
C THR A 34 -9.78 17.21 8.47
N ALA A 35 -9.54 18.47 8.91
CA ALA A 35 -9.26 19.58 8.00
C ALA A 35 -7.93 19.41 7.25
N ASP A 36 -6.93 18.77 7.89
CA ASP A 36 -5.66 18.43 7.22
C ASP A 36 -5.80 17.31 6.20
N LEU A 37 -6.63 16.31 6.50
CA LEU A 37 -6.76 15.09 5.71
C LEU A 37 -7.76 15.23 4.54
N LEU A 38 -8.90 15.88 4.77
CA LEU A 38 -10.02 15.92 3.83
C LEU A 38 -9.64 16.38 2.41
N PRO A 39 -8.84 17.47 2.21
CA PRO A 39 -8.49 17.93 0.87
C PRO A 39 -7.56 16.99 0.11
N VAL A 40 -6.79 16.16 0.81
CA VAL A 40 -5.69 15.38 0.25
C VAL A 40 -5.91 13.86 0.30
N ARG A 41 -6.90 13.38 1.06
CA ARG A 41 -7.13 11.95 1.31
C ARG A 41 -7.26 11.13 0.02
N MET A 42 -8.11 11.55 -0.92
CA MET A 42 -8.33 10.82 -2.16
C MET A 42 -7.05 10.70 -2.99
N LEU A 43 -6.22 11.75 -2.98
CA LEU A 43 -4.94 11.76 -3.65
C LEU A 43 -3.94 10.80 -2.98
N LEU A 44 -3.89 10.79 -1.64
CA LEU A 44 -3.05 9.86 -0.88
C LEU A 44 -3.44 8.40 -1.17
N VAL A 45 -4.73 8.09 -1.14
CA VAL A 45 -5.25 6.74 -1.44
C VAL A 45 -4.90 6.32 -2.87
N SER A 46 -5.13 7.20 -3.86
CA SER A 46 -4.80 6.92 -5.26
C SER A 46 -3.32 6.66 -5.46
N ARG A 47 -2.44 7.50 -4.90
CA ARG A 47 -0.98 7.33 -4.99
C ARG A 47 -0.49 6.08 -4.28
N ALA A 48 -1.01 5.78 -3.09
CA ALA A 48 -0.66 4.56 -2.36
C ALA A 48 -1.03 3.30 -3.15
N ARG A 49 -2.22 3.25 -3.75
CA ARG A 49 -2.66 2.14 -4.61
C ARG A 49 -1.80 2.02 -5.86
N GLN A 50 -1.47 3.14 -6.52
CA GLN A 50 -0.59 3.14 -7.68
C GLN A 50 0.80 2.60 -7.33
N LEU A 51 1.38 3.02 -6.20
CA LEU A 51 2.66 2.52 -5.73
C LEU A 51 2.62 1.04 -5.38
N ALA A 52 1.56 0.55 -4.74
CA ALA A 52 1.41 -0.88 -4.44
C ALA A 52 1.35 -1.76 -5.70
N ILE A 53 0.95 -1.19 -6.86
CA ILE A 53 0.94 -1.90 -8.14
C ILE A 53 2.29 -1.76 -8.86
N SER A 54 2.92 -0.57 -8.80
CA SER A 54 4.07 -0.21 -9.65
C SER A 54 5.43 -0.31 -8.94
N SER A 55 5.46 -0.40 -7.62
CA SER A 55 6.69 -0.46 -6.81
C SER A 55 6.78 -1.78 -6.06
N PRO A 56 7.77 -2.64 -6.37
CA PRO A 56 7.98 -3.89 -5.65
C PRO A 56 8.16 -3.69 -4.14
N LEU A 57 8.84 -2.61 -3.73
CA LEU A 57 9.07 -2.30 -2.32
C LEU A 57 7.77 -1.90 -1.59
N ALA A 58 6.91 -1.12 -2.25
CA ALA A 58 5.61 -0.74 -1.70
C ALA A 58 4.67 -1.95 -1.60
N ALA A 59 4.64 -2.81 -2.62
CA ALA A 59 3.89 -4.07 -2.59
C ALA A 59 4.37 -4.97 -1.45
N ALA A 60 5.69 -5.17 -1.32
CA ALA A 60 6.27 -5.95 -0.24
C ALA A 60 5.92 -5.41 1.14
N ALA A 61 5.90 -4.07 1.33
CA ALA A 61 5.52 -3.45 2.58
C ALA A 61 4.08 -3.81 3.01
N ILE A 62 3.13 -3.70 2.09
CA ILE A 62 1.73 -4.07 2.34
C ILE A 62 1.59 -5.56 2.59
N ASP A 63 2.23 -6.40 1.77
CA ASP A 63 2.15 -7.86 1.87
C ASP A 63 2.77 -8.38 3.18
N ARG A 64 3.93 -7.85 3.59
CA ARG A 64 4.57 -8.21 4.86
C ARG A 64 3.74 -7.81 6.07
N MET A 65 3.17 -6.61 6.05
CA MET A 65 2.27 -6.15 7.12
C MET A 65 1.00 -7.01 7.16
N THR A 66 0.35 -7.26 6.03
CA THR A 66 -0.86 -8.09 5.97
C THR A 66 -0.58 -9.51 6.46
N GLY A 67 0.48 -10.15 5.96
CA GLY A 67 0.89 -11.49 6.38
C GLY A 67 1.31 -11.56 7.84
N GLY A 68 1.99 -10.53 8.36
CA GLY A 68 2.35 -10.45 9.78
C GLY A 68 1.16 -10.24 10.72
N ILE A 69 0.12 -9.54 10.28
CA ILE A 69 -1.08 -9.25 11.08
C ILE A 69 -2.06 -10.43 11.03
N VAL A 70 -2.42 -10.88 9.85
CA VAL A 70 -3.46 -11.90 9.63
C VAL A 70 -2.86 -13.31 9.55
N GLY A 71 -1.72 -13.47 8.87
CA GLY A 71 -1.10 -14.78 8.64
C GLY A 71 -2.09 -15.78 8.04
N ASP A 72 -2.17 -16.96 8.64
CA ASP A 72 -3.14 -18.02 8.25
C ASP A 72 -4.56 -17.75 8.75
N GLY A 73 -4.84 -16.59 9.28
CA GLY A 73 -6.12 -16.16 9.82
C GLY A 73 -6.18 -16.20 11.35
N LEU A 74 -6.96 -15.26 11.90
CA LEU A 74 -7.32 -15.31 13.33
C LEU A 74 -8.53 -16.22 13.48
N THR A 75 -8.37 -17.26 14.30
CA THR A 75 -9.39 -18.30 14.51
C THR A 75 -9.90 -18.27 15.94
N LEU A 76 -11.17 -18.61 16.12
CA LEU A 76 -11.80 -18.69 17.43
C LEU A 76 -11.30 -19.92 18.19
N VAL A 77 -10.84 -19.74 19.41
CA VAL A 77 -10.51 -20.85 20.32
C VAL A 77 -11.81 -21.37 20.93
N HIS A 78 -12.01 -22.68 20.91
CA HIS A 78 -13.20 -23.30 21.47
C HIS A 78 -13.29 -23.09 22.99
N GLY A 79 -14.42 -22.58 23.44
CA GLY A 79 -14.71 -22.45 24.86
C GLY A 79 -14.99 -23.80 25.53
N GLU A 80 -14.93 -23.81 26.86
CA GLU A 80 -15.08 -25.05 27.66
C GLU A 80 -16.54 -25.50 27.78
N THR A 81 -17.49 -24.57 27.71
CA THR A 81 -18.92 -24.86 27.83
C THR A 81 -19.49 -25.50 26.56
N ASN A 82 -20.53 -26.32 26.70
CA ASN A 82 -21.21 -26.94 25.57
C ASN A 82 -21.79 -25.89 24.61
N LEU A 83 -22.33 -24.81 25.14
CA LEU A 83 -22.84 -23.70 24.36
C LEU A 83 -21.71 -23.03 23.54
N ALA A 84 -20.60 -22.72 24.18
CA ALA A 84 -19.46 -22.10 23.51
C ALA A 84 -18.91 -23.00 22.39
N ARG A 85 -18.85 -24.30 22.61
CA ARG A 85 -18.45 -25.28 21.55
C ARG A 85 -19.43 -25.29 20.39
N THR A 86 -20.75 -25.26 20.66
CA THR A 86 -21.78 -25.23 19.61
C THR A 86 -21.69 -23.96 18.79
N ILE A 87 -21.54 -22.78 19.43
CA ILE A 87 -21.38 -21.51 18.74
C ILE A 87 -20.09 -21.51 17.92
N ALA A 88 -18.98 -21.97 18.48
CA ALA A 88 -17.71 -22.06 17.78
C ALA A 88 -17.77 -23.00 16.56
N GLY A 89 -18.44 -24.12 16.67
CA GLY A 89 -18.66 -25.04 15.54
C GLY A 89 -19.49 -24.42 14.42
N ARG A 90 -20.57 -23.71 14.76
CA ARG A 90 -21.39 -22.96 13.78
C ARG A 90 -20.61 -21.81 13.15
N TRP A 91 -19.82 -21.09 13.94
CA TRP A 91 -18.94 -20.03 13.44
C TRP A 91 -17.92 -20.55 12.43
N THR A 92 -17.24 -21.63 12.78
CA THR A 92 -16.26 -22.28 11.89
C THR A 92 -16.91 -22.69 10.58
N LEU A 93 -18.10 -23.32 10.64
CA LEU A 93 -18.84 -23.70 9.45
C LEU A 93 -19.24 -22.48 8.61
N ALA A 94 -19.80 -21.43 9.22
CA ALA A 94 -20.19 -20.20 8.52
C ALA A 94 -18.99 -19.53 7.85
N GLY A 95 -17.83 -19.51 8.51
CA GLY A 95 -16.58 -18.96 7.98
C GLY A 95 -16.06 -19.73 6.77
N HIS A 96 -16.13 -21.04 6.78
CA HIS A 96 -15.69 -21.89 5.67
C HIS A 96 -16.68 -21.93 4.49
N THR A 97 -17.99 -21.88 4.76
CA THR A 97 -19.02 -21.94 3.72
C THR A 97 -19.27 -20.65 2.97
N LYS A 98 -18.47 -19.61 3.23
CA LYS A 98 -18.61 -18.27 2.63
C LYS A 98 -19.95 -17.58 2.97
N ALA A 99 -20.66 -18.05 3.98
CA ALA A 99 -21.94 -17.49 4.38
C ALA A 99 -21.81 -16.07 4.96
N LEU A 100 -20.65 -15.74 5.52
CA LEU A 100 -20.35 -14.42 6.09
C LEU A 100 -20.03 -13.37 5.02
N ASP A 101 -19.70 -13.78 3.80
CA ASP A 101 -19.50 -12.85 2.68
C ASP A 101 -20.82 -12.65 1.91
N ALA A 102 -21.30 -11.42 1.83
CA ALA A 102 -22.54 -11.08 1.10
C ALA A 102 -22.47 -11.36 -0.42
N GLN A 103 -21.26 -11.57 -0.96
CA GLN A 103 -21.05 -11.97 -2.34
C GLN A 103 -20.81 -13.48 -2.51
N HIS A 104 -20.70 -14.22 -1.43
CA HIS A 104 -20.43 -15.67 -1.40
C HIS A 104 -19.15 -16.07 -2.14
N ARG A 105 -18.15 -15.19 -2.19
CA ARG A 105 -16.87 -15.41 -2.89
C ARG A 105 -15.76 -15.87 -1.96
N GLN A 106 -15.74 -15.34 -0.73
CA GLN A 106 -14.62 -15.45 0.19
C GLN A 106 -14.99 -16.20 1.46
N THR A 107 -14.05 -16.99 1.96
CA THR A 107 -14.10 -17.50 3.33
C THR A 107 -13.81 -16.36 4.31
N PHE A 108 -14.13 -16.56 5.59
CA PHE A 108 -13.87 -15.52 6.59
C PHE A 108 -12.37 -15.16 6.71
N ILE A 109 -11.47 -16.14 6.54
CA ILE A 109 -10.02 -15.90 6.53
C ILE A 109 -9.63 -14.99 5.35
N GLN A 110 -10.17 -15.28 4.15
CA GLN A 110 -9.93 -14.41 2.99
C GLN A 110 -10.53 -13.01 3.16
N MET A 111 -11.67 -12.89 3.86
CA MET A 111 -12.23 -11.60 4.22
C MET A 111 -11.33 -10.83 5.20
N GLN A 112 -10.69 -11.52 6.16
CA GLN A 112 -9.71 -10.91 7.07
C GLN A 112 -8.50 -10.35 6.28
N GLU A 113 -7.97 -11.13 5.35
CA GLU A 113 -6.85 -10.71 4.51
C GLU A 113 -7.22 -9.50 3.65
N LEU A 114 -8.38 -9.54 2.98
CA LEU A 114 -8.91 -8.43 2.19
C LEU A 114 -9.10 -7.17 3.05
N ALA A 115 -9.70 -7.31 4.22
CA ALA A 115 -9.96 -6.20 5.14
C ALA A 115 -8.65 -5.55 5.62
N CYS A 116 -7.71 -6.37 6.08
CA CYS A 116 -6.41 -5.90 6.55
C CYS A 116 -5.62 -5.21 5.43
N ARG A 117 -5.54 -5.84 4.25
CA ARG A 117 -4.84 -5.27 3.09
C ARG A 117 -5.41 -3.92 2.68
N ASN A 118 -6.73 -3.79 2.58
CA ASN A 118 -7.36 -2.53 2.17
C ASN A 118 -7.27 -1.45 3.26
N TRP A 119 -7.40 -1.82 4.53
CA TRP A 119 -7.14 -0.91 5.64
C TRP A 119 -5.73 -0.32 5.58
N LEU A 120 -4.70 -1.14 5.38
CA LEU A 120 -3.32 -0.68 5.27
C LEU A 120 -3.07 0.14 4.00
N LEU A 121 -3.65 -0.29 2.87
CA LEU A 121 -3.43 0.32 1.56
C LEU A 121 -4.17 1.65 1.38
N SER A 122 -5.42 1.72 1.83
CA SER A 122 -6.31 2.87 1.62
C SER A 122 -6.52 3.70 2.89
N GLY A 123 -6.04 3.21 4.04
CA GLY A 123 -6.23 3.83 5.34
C GLY A 123 -7.52 3.39 6.02
N ASP A 124 -8.57 3.11 5.26
CA ASP A 124 -9.84 2.61 5.77
C ASP A 124 -10.52 1.64 4.79
N ILE A 125 -11.45 0.85 5.33
CA ILE A 125 -12.37 0.00 4.58
C ILE A 125 -13.69 -0.10 5.35
N PHE A 126 -14.80 -0.24 4.62
CA PHE A 126 -16.13 -0.36 5.19
C PHE A 126 -16.72 -1.73 4.89
N PHE A 127 -17.54 -2.23 5.80
CA PHE A 127 -18.32 -3.45 5.60
C PHE A 127 -19.79 -3.14 5.87
N LEU A 128 -20.61 -3.37 4.86
CA LEU A 128 -22.06 -3.21 4.93
C LEU A 128 -22.69 -4.55 5.29
N ARG A 129 -23.40 -4.58 6.43
CA ARG A 129 -24.16 -5.75 6.88
C ARG A 129 -25.42 -5.94 6.02
N ARG A 130 -25.65 -7.16 5.62
CA ARG A 130 -26.91 -7.63 5.06
C ARG A 130 -27.59 -8.53 6.08
N PRO A 131 -28.72 -8.11 6.67
CA PRO A 131 -29.46 -8.91 7.61
C PRO A 131 -29.96 -10.22 6.97
N GLY A 132 -29.98 -11.29 7.75
CA GLY A 132 -30.44 -12.61 7.36
C GLY A 132 -30.49 -13.56 8.56
N PRO A 133 -30.74 -14.86 8.36
CA PRO A 133 -30.62 -15.86 9.43
C PRO A 133 -29.24 -15.88 10.07
N VAL A 134 -28.22 -15.66 9.25
CA VAL A 134 -26.86 -15.28 9.61
C VAL A 134 -26.53 -14.05 8.78
N SER A 135 -26.18 -12.96 9.44
CA SER A 135 -25.80 -11.73 8.76
C SER A 135 -24.54 -11.93 7.92
N SER A 136 -24.57 -11.40 6.70
CA SER A 136 -23.43 -11.41 5.80
C SER A 136 -22.92 -9.97 5.58
N TRP A 137 -21.64 -9.83 5.21
CA TRP A 137 -20.95 -8.57 5.14
C TRP A 137 -20.39 -8.32 3.74
N ARG A 138 -20.66 -7.14 3.21
CA ARG A 138 -20.15 -6.70 1.91
C ARG A 138 -19.03 -5.68 2.11
N ALA A 139 -17.84 -5.98 1.63
CA ALA A 139 -16.73 -5.02 1.61
C ALA A 139 -17.03 -3.86 0.65
N ILE A 140 -16.77 -2.66 1.13
CA ILE A 140 -16.93 -1.40 0.40
C ILE A 140 -15.60 -0.64 0.47
N GLU A 141 -15.06 -0.28 -0.68
CA GLU A 141 -13.82 0.50 -0.73
C GLU A 141 -13.99 1.92 -0.19
N ALA A 142 -12.91 2.46 0.38
CA ALA A 142 -12.83 3.79 0.95
C ALA A 142 -13.38 4.91 0.05
N ASP A 143 -13.17 4.79 -1.27
CA ASP A 143 -13.55 5.81 -2.26
C ASP A 143 -15.05 5.86 -2.51
N ARG A 144 -15.76 4.79 -2.18
CA ARG A 144 -17.22 4.74 -2.33
C ARG A 144 -17.96 5.46 -1.21
N VAL A 145 -17.27 5.75 -0.10
CA VAL A 145 -17.83 6.55 1.01
C VAL A 145 -17.33 7.97 0.85
N GLN A 146 -18.22 8.87 0.45
CA GLN A 146 -17.90 10.27 0.18
C GLN A 146 -19.09 11.19 0.43
N SER A 147 -18.81 12.44 0.75
CA SER A 147 -19.86 13.45 0.96
C SER A 147 -20.58 13.76 -0.34
N PRO A 148 -21.92 13.86 -0.30
CA PRO A 148 -22.70 14.23 -1.48
C PRO A 148 -22.35 15.66 -1.90
N TYR A 149 -21.87 15.82 -3.13
CA TYR A 149 -21.43 17.12 -3.65
C TYR A 149 -22.55 18.18 -3.63
N PHE A 150 -23.78 17.80 -3.85
CA PHE A 150 -24.94 18.68 -3.88
C PHE A 150 -25.35 19.23 -2.48
N LEU A 151 -24.83 18.65 -1.41
CA LEU A 151 -25.05 19.13 -0.03
C LEU A 151 -23.90 20.01 0.50
N ARG A 152 -22.91 20.34 -0.34
CA ARG A 152 -21.83 21.24 0.08
C ARG A 152 -22.33 22.63 0.41
N VAL A 153 -21.87 23.14 1.53
CA VAL A 153 -22.12 24.54 1.92
C VAL A 153 -21.32 25.47 1.01
N ARG A 154 -21.99 26.53 0.50
CA ARG A 154 -21.39 27.45 -0.49
C ARG A 154 -20.39 28.46 0.10
N ASP A 155 -20.11 28.41 1.38
CA ASP A 155 -19.20 29.31 2.10
C ASP A 155 -17.69 29.01 1.91
N GLY A 156 -17.36 28.03 1.05
CA GLY A 156 -15.98 27.58 0.83
C GLY A 156 -15.53 26.49 1.78
N SER A 157 -16.37 26.04 2.72
CA SER A 157 -16.06 24.87 3.56
C SER A 157 -16.19 23.58 2.74
N LEU A 158 -15.42 22.55 3.12
CA LEU A 158 -15.56 21.21 2.56
C LEU A 158 -16.66 20.39 3.25
N ASP A 159 -17.29 20.97 4.27
CA ASP A 159 -18.36 20.34 5.02
C ASP A 159 -19.66 20.32 4.23
N CYS A 160 -20.43 19.27 4.41
CA CYS A 160 -21.77 19.13 3.91
C CYS A 160 -22.72 19.08 5.10
N ILE A 161 -23.94 19.61 4.94
CA ILE A 161 -24.99 19.55 5.96
C ILE A 161 -26.18 18.80 5.37
N ASN A 162 -26.67 17.79 6.08
CA ASN A 162 -27.89 17.10 5.71
C ASN A 162 -29.10 18.03 6.00
N PRO A 163 -29.89 18.40 4.97
CA PRO A 163 -31.01 19.33 5.16
C PRO A 163 -32.15 18.75 6.02
N ASP A 164 -32.27 17.43 6.09
CA ASP A 164 -33.38 16.78 6.79
C ASP A 164 -33.22 16.80 8.31
N ASN A 165 -31.98 16.80 8.81
CA ASN A 165 -31.69 16.67 10.25
C ASN A 165 -30.62 17.65 10.76
N SER A 166 -30.09 18.51 9.88
CA SER A 166 -29.01 19.46 10.17
C SER A 166 -27.70 18.82 10.66
N ASN A 167 -27.53 17.53 10.45
CA ASN A 167 -26.28 16.82 10.79
C ASN A 167 -25.16 17.21 9.83
N ARG A 168 -23.94 17.31 10.38
CA ARG A 168 -22.73 17.56 9.62
C ARG A 168 -22.27 16.28 8.93
N ILE A 169 -21.91 16.36 7.66
CA ILE A 169 -21.38 15.25 6.89
C ILE A 169 -19.91 15.53 6.58
N VAL A 170 -19.03 14.69 7.10
CA VAL A 170 -17.58 14.78 6.95
C VAL A 170 -17.08 13.60 6.14
N ASP A 171 -16.63 13.86 4.90
CA ASP A 171 -16.07 12.84 4.00
C ASP A 171 -16.91 11.55 3.91
N GLY A 172 -18.24 11.72 3.79
CA GLY A 172 -19.20 10.64 3.67
C GLY A 172 -19.72 10.07 4.99
N ILE A 173 -19.29 10.58 6.11
CA ILE A 173 -19.74 10.17 7.45
C ILE A 173 -20.62 11.26 8.03
N GLU A 174 -21.86 10.95 8.29
CA GLU A 174 -22.82 11.86 8.94
C GLU A 174 -22.69 11.74 10.45
N LEU A 175 -22.51 12.88 11.10
CA LEU A 175 -22.25 13.00 12.53
C LEU A 175 -23.42 13.69 13.21
N ASP A 176 -23.78 13.22 14.40
CA ASP A 176 -24.73 13.93 15.27
C ASP A 176 -24.08 15.15 15.94
N GLN A 177 -24.83 15.81 16.81
CA GLN A 177 -24.36 16.97 17.61
C GLN A 177 -23.21 16.63 18.57
N ASN A 178 -23.05 15.35 18.92
CA ASN A 178 -21.99 14.84 19.78
C ASN A 178 -20.80 14.29 18.98
N SER A 179 -20.79 14.51 17.64
CA SER A 179 -19.76 13.99 16.74
C SER A 179 -19.73 12.45 16.63
N ILE A 180 -20.87 11.80 16.93
CA ILE A 180 -21.02 10.34 16.78
C ILE A 180 -21.50 10.02 15.38
N PRO A 181 -20.88 9.05 14.67
CA PRO A 181 -21.35 8.59 13.36
C PRO A 181 -22.77 8.00 13.44
N VAL A 182 -23.72 8.59 12.71
CA VAL A 182 -25.13 8.15 12.67
C VAL A 182 -25.51 7.56 11.31
N ALA A 183 -24.79 7.92 10.24
CA ALA A 183 -25.01 7.36 8.92
C ALA A 183 -23.75 7.48 8.05
N TYR A 184 -23.75 6.70 6.96
CA TYR A 184 -22.71 6.69 5.96
C TYR A 184 -23.32 6.93 4.57
N TRP A 185 -22.69 7.81 3.78
CA TRP A 185 -23.09 8.11 2.43
C TRP A 185 -22.25 7.30 1.45
N ILE A 186 -22.88 6.30 0.80
CA ILE A 186 -22.19 5.27 0.03
C ILE A 186 -22.64 5.34 -1.43
N LEU A 187 -21.70 5.40 -2.36
CA LEU A 187 -21.97 5.26 -3.79
C LEU A 187 -22.48 3.85 -4.11
N LYS A 188 -23.60 3.76 -4.82
CA LYS A 188 -24.18 2.49 -5.27
C LYS A 188 -23.26 1.74 -6.21
N ASN A 189 -22.61 2.47 -7.12
CA ASN A 189 -21.65 1.92 -8.08
C ASN A 189 -20.36 2.73 -8.11
N TYR A 190 -19.28 2.11 -8.56
CA TYR A 190 -18.04 2.83 -8.81
C TYR A 190 -18.20 3.73 -10.01
N LEU A 191 -17.92 5.02 -9.86
CA LEU A 191 -18.02 5.99 -10.94
C LEU A 191 -16.64 6.18 -11.59
N ALA A 192 -16.63 6.25 -12.91
CA ALA A 192 -15.42 6.55 -13.66
C ALA A 192 -14.87 7.97 -13.37
N ARG A 193 -15.77 8.88 -12.93
CA ARG A 193 -15.44 10.26 -12.53
C ARG A 193 -16.19 10.64 -11.26
N PRO A 194 -15.49 10.83 -10.11
CA PRO A 194 -16.13 11.17 -8.84
C PRO A 194 -16.82 12.53 -8.79
N LEU A 195 -16.55 13.41 -9.74
CA LEU A 195 -17.06 14.78 -9.75
C LEU A 195 -18.51 14.93 -10.26
N GLU A 196 -19.11 13.86 -10.78
CA GLU A 196 -20.46 13.88 -11.38
C GLU A 196 -21.47 13.05 -10.58
N VAL A 197 -21.33 13.00 -9.26
CA VAL A 197 -22.23 12.22 -8.39
C VAL A 197 -23.59 12.89 -8.30
N THR A 198 -24.62 12.23 -8.79
CA THR A 198 -26.03 12.65 -8.64
C THR A 198 -26.65 12.04 -7.38
N ASN A 199 -27.77 12.63 -6.91
CA ASN A 199 -28.51 12.14 -5.75
C ASN A 199 -28.92 10.67 -5.87
N GLU A 200 -29.19 10.19 -7.07
CA GLU A 200 -29.62 8.81 -7.33
C GLU A 200 -28.49 7.79 -7.19
N GLN A 201 -27.24 8.24 -7.29
CA GLN A 201 -26.06 7.38 -7.27
C GLN A 201 -25.48 7.17 -5.89
N ILE A 202 -25.86 8.01 -4.92
CA ILE A 202 -25.41 7.91 -3.54
C ILE A 202 -26.59 7.54 -2.63
N GLU A 203 -26.31 6.71 -1.64
CA GLU A 203 -27.29 6.20 -0.71
C GLU A 203 -26.85 6.51 0.71
N ARG A 204 -27.79 7.02 1.52
CA ARG A 204 -27.59 7.24 2.96
C ARG A 204 -27.93 5.95 3.69
N ILE A 205 -26.96 5.32 4.32
CA ILE A 205 -27.13 4.09 5.10
C ILE A 205 -26.94 4.43 6.57
N PRO A 206 -27.92 4.15 7.44
CA PRO A 206 -27.76 4.32 8.89
C PRO A 206 -26.56 3.55 9.43
N ALA A 207 -25.88 4.08 10.45
CA ALA A 207 -24.76 3.39 11.07
C ALA A 207 -25.22 2.14 11.85
N PHE A 208 -26.44 2.20 12.43
CA PHE A 208 -27.02 1.17 13.26
C PHE A 208 -28.44 0.85 12.81
N ASP A 209 -28.91 -0.35 13.06
CA ASP A 209 -30.30 -0.74 12.90
C ASP A 209 -31.16 -0.31 14.10
N GLU A 210 -32.46 -0.70 14.09
CA GLU A 210 -33.43 -0.39 15.15
C GLU A 210 -33.05 -1.01 16.51
N ASP A 211 -32.31 -2.11 16.51
CA ASP A 211 -31.82 -2.82 17.70
C ASP A 211 -30.47 -2.25 18.21
N GLY A 212 -29.98 -1.17 17.60
CA GLY A 212 -28.68 -0.58 17.93
C GLY A 212 -27.48 -1.38 17.44
N ARG A 213 -27.68 -2.32 16.51
CA ARG A 213 -26.63 -3.14 15.94
C ARG A 213 -25.97 -2.47 14.72
N PRO A 214 -24.66 -2.58 14.53
CA PRO A 214 -23.98 -1.91 13.43
C PRO A 214 -24.46 -2.44 12.08
N LEU A 215 -24.94 -1.55 11.20
CA LEU A 215 -25.19 -1.81 9.79
C LEU A 215 -23.92 -1.59 8.95
N VAL A 216 -23.06 -0.69 9.42
CA VAL A 216 -21.78 -0.41 8.75
C VAL A 216 -20.66 -0.55 9.75
N LEU A 217 -19.70 -1.42 9.47
CA LEU A 217 -18.43 -1.46 10.17
C LEU A 217 -17.41 -0.61 9.41
N HIS A 218 -16.78 0.31 10.11
CA HIS A 218 -15.74 1.18 9.58
C HIS A 218 -14.40 0.83 10.24
N LEU A 219 -13.53 0.16 9.51
CA LEU A 219 -12.20 -0.21 9.98
C LEU A 219 -11.20 0.86 9.56
N PHE A 220 -10.71 1.65 10.51
CA PHE A 220 -9.62 2.61 10.35
C PHE A 220 -8.94 2.88 11.68
N SER A 221 -7.68 3.30 11.65
CA SER A 221 -6.91 3.64 12.85
C SER A 221 -6.70 5.15 12.92
N PRO A 222 -7.38 5.86 13.87
CA PRO A 222 -7.17 7.29 14.04
C PRO A 222 -5.79 7.56 14.63
N LYS A 223 -5.05 8.53 14.06
CA LYS A 223 -3.76 9.01 14.60
C LYS A 223 -3.94 10.25 15.51
N ARG A 224 -5.07 10.94 15.36
CA ARG A 224 -5.42 12.15 16.14
C ARG A 224 -6.91 12.09 16.56
N PRO A 225 -7.28 12.76 17.67
CA PRO A 225 -8.70 12.96 18.00
C PRO A 225 -9.47 13.61 16.85
N ASP A 226 -10.76 13.36 16.75
CA ASP A 226 -11.67 13.88 15.71
C ASP A 226 -11.24 13.59 14.27
N GLN A 227 -10.50 12.52 14.08
CA GLN A 227 -10.18 11.96 12.79
C GLN A 227 -11.23 10.91 12.42
N TYR A 228 -12.00 11.16 11.35
CA TYR A 228 -13.09 10.28 10.94
C TYR A 228 -12.73 9.35 9.78
N ARG A 229 -11.61 9.58 9.11
CA ARG A 229 -11.14 8.75 7.99
C ARG A 229 -9.71 8.27 8.22
N GLY A 230 -9.40 7.13 7.65
CA GLY A 230 -8.06 6.55 7.74
C GLY A 230 -7.04 7.19 6.82
N VAL A 231 -5.77 6.95 7.11
CA VAL A 231 -4.60 7.37 6.32
C VAL A 231 -3.87 6.12 5.86
N PRO A 232 -3.53 6.01 4.56
CA PRO A 232 -2.75 4.88 4.04
C PRO A 232 -1.45 4.67 4.82
N LEU A 233 -1.07 3.41 5.04
CA LEU A 233 0.18 3.07 5.73
C LEU A 233 1.41 3.68 5.03
N LEU A 234 1.37 3.72 3.70
CA LEU A 234 2.45 4.25 2.87
C LEU A 234 2.47 5.78 2.76
N ALA A 235 1.50 6.50 3.36
CA ALA A 235 1.34 7.95 3.17
C ALA A 235 2.63 8.75 3.42
N GLU A 236 3.37 8.39 4.46
CA GLU A 236 4.63 9.05 4.85
C GLU A 236 5.80 8.71 3.90
N SER A 237 5.68 7.63 3.13
CA SER A 237 6.74 7.13 2.23
C SER A 237 6.44 7.35 0.75
N ILE A 238 5.28 7.91 0.37
CA ILE A 238 4.86 8.06 -1.04
C ILE A 238 5.92 8.77 -1.88
N GLU A 239 6.42 9.91 -1.40
CA GLU A 239 7.42 10.70 -2.12
C GLU A 239 8.75 9.97 -2.26
N SER A 240 9.22 9.37 -1.17
CA SER A 240 10.45 8.59 -1.15
C SER A 240 10.38 7.38 -2.07
N LEU A 241 9.26 6.65 -2.08
CA LEU A 241 9.03 5.51 -2.97
C LEU A 241 8.95 5.93 -4.43
N HIS A 242 8.31 7.07 -4.73
CA HIS A 242 8.23 7.59 -6.08
C HIS A 242 9.61 8.01 -6.61
N ALA A 243 10.37 8.76 -5.81
CA ALA A 243 11.73 9.16 -6.14
C ALA A 243 12.66 7.95 -6.30
N PHE A 244 12.55 6.97 -5.42
CA PHE A 244 13.31 5.72 -5.49
C PHE A 244 13.04 4.95 -6.78
N ASN A 245 11.78 4.77 -7.16
CA ASN A 245 11.42 4.12 -8.43
C ASN A 245 11.96 4.89 -9.64
N GLY A 246 11.91 6.22 -9.62
CA GLY A 246 12.49 7.07 -10.67
C GLY A 246 14.00 6.89 -10.77
N PHE A 247 14.69 6.87 -9.64
CA PHE A 247 16.13 6.64 -9.59
C PHE A 247 16.54 5.27 -10.14
N ILE A 248 15.87 4.19 -9.74
CA ILE A 248 16.12 2.84 -10.26
C ILE A 248 15.99 2.82 -11.80
N ARG A 249 14.89 3.38 -12.34
CA ARG A 249 14.68 3.46 -13.79
C ARG A 249 15.78 4.26 -14.49
N SER A 250 16.22 5.36 -13.91
CA SER A 250 17.31 6.18 -14.49
C SER A 250 18.64 5.42 -14.52
N VAL A 251 18.94 4.65 -13.47
CA VAL A 251 20.15 3.81 -13.44
C VAL A 251 20.06 2.66 -14.46
N GLU A 252 18.90 2.02 -14.58
CA GLU A 252 18.67 1.00 -15.59
C GLU A 252 18.81 1.55 -17.01
N GLN A 253 18.24 2.72 -17.29
CA GLN A 253 18.39 3.40 -18.59
C GLN A 253 19.84 3.80 -18.86
N ALA A 254 20.56 4.31 -17.86
CA ALA A 254 21.97 4.62 -18.00
C ALA A 254 22.81 3.37 -18.28
N ALA A 255 22.54 2.26 -17.60
CA ALA A 255 23.22 0.98 -17.85
C ALA A 255 22.91 0.44 -19.26
N GLN A 256 21.65 0.53 -19.72
CA GLN A 256 21.26 0.15 -21.08
C GLN A 256 21.95 1.02 -22.13
N PHE A 257 21.99 2.34 -21.91
CA PHE A 257 22.68 3.26 -22.79
C PHE A 257 24.19 2.95 -22.85
N GLN A 258 24.85 2.77 -21.71
CA GLN A 258 26.27 2.41 -21.66
C GLN A 258 26.58 1.06 -22.30
N SER A 259 25.67 0.09 -22.24
CA SER A 259 25.83 -1.20 -22.91
C SER A 259 25.66 -1.12 -24.41
N SER A 260 24.99 -0.08 -24.93
CA SER A 260 24.72 0.12 -26.35
C SER A 260 25.72 1.04 -27.02
N VAL A 261 26.42 1.92 -26.26
CA VAL A 261 27.42 2.85 -26.78
C VAL A 261 28.81 2.42 -26.32
N TRP A 262 29.64 1.96 -27.24
CA TRP A 262 30.98 1.46 -26.94
C TRP A 262 32.06 2.53 -26.87
N GLY A 263 31.87 3.65 -27.58
CA GLY A 263 32.83 4.73 -27.59
C GLY A 263 32.43 5.87 -28.52
N PHE A 264 33.16 6.96 -28.43
CA PHE A 264 33.05 8.11 -29.32
C PHE A 264 34.35 8.25 -30.10
N ILE A 265 34.22 8.57 -31.39
CA ILE A 265 35.37 8.99 -32.21
C ILE A 265 35.55 10.48 -32.00
N THR A 266 36.69 10.88 -31.49
CA THR A 266 37.08 12.30 -31.34
C THR A 266 38.08 12.65 -32.42
N SER A 267 37.88 13.74 -33.15
CA SER A 267 38.82 14.25 -34.12
C SER A 267 39.50 15.54 -33.61
N GLU A 268 40.81 15.61 -33.68
CA GLU A 268 41.57 16.80 -33.31
C GLU A 268 41.47 17.93 -34.34
N ASN A 269 41.14 17.59 -35.60
CA ASN A 269 40.93 18.56 -36.68
C ASN A 269 39.64 18.24 -37.43
N PRO A 270 38.46 18.71 -36.90
CA PRO A 270 37.24 18.60 -37.66
C PRO A 270 37.32 19.44 -38.92
N THR A 271 37.00 18.87 -40.07
CA THR A 271 36.92 19.63 -41.33
C THR A 271 35.84 20.70 -41.18
N MET A 272 36.12 21.91 -41.73
CA MET A 272 35.20 23.08 -41.58
C MET A 272 33.76 22.75 -42.00
N ASP A 273 33.55 21.89 -42.95
CA ASP A 273 32.23 21.45 -43.43
C ASP A 273 31.40 20.71 -42.36
N GLU A 274 32.02 19.99 -41.42
CA GLU A 274 31.33 19.24 -40.36
C GLU A 274 30.98 20.13 -39.18
N THR A 275 31.77 21.19 -38.89
CA THR A 275 31.51 22.16 -37.82
C THR A 275 30.45 23.17 -38.21
N GLU A 276 30.41 23.58 -39.46
CA GLU A 276 29.43 24.58 -39.95
C GLU A 276 28.02 23.96 -39.98
N ALA A 277 27.88 22.66 -40.24
CA ALA A 277 26.63 21.94 -40.19
C ALA A 277 26.08 21.78 -38.74
N LEU A 278 26.95 21.76 -37.73
CA LEU A 278 26.55 21.64 -36.31
C LEU A 278 26.22 22.99 -35.66
N TYR A 279 26.91 24.09 -36.05
CA TYR A 279 26.77 25.40 -35.43
C TYR A 279 25.87 26.38 -36.20
N SER A 280 25.57 26.14 -37.47
CA SER A 280 24.73 27.02 -38.30
C SER A 280 23.22 26.79 -38.20
N ARG A 281 22.78 25.82 -37.38
CA ARG A 281 21.33 25.60 -37.14
C ARG A 281 20.86 26.28 -35.90
N ASP A 282 20.28 27.46 -36.10
CA ASP A 282 19.29 28.02 -35.20
C ASP A 282 18.11 27.03 -35.19
N LEU A 283 17.86 26.40 -34.05
CA LEU A 283 16.79 25.38 -33.89
C LEU A 283 15.38 25.96 -34.16
N ASP A 284 15.26 27.28 -34.26
CA ASP A 284 14.04 28.05 -34.55
C ASP A 284 14.03 28.66 -35.99
N ALA A 285 15.08 28.43 -36.80
CA ALA A 285 15.09 28.95 -38.16
C ALA A 285 14.20 28.08 -39.08
N PRO A 286 13.35 28.73 -39.92
CA PRO A 286 12.53 27.99 -40.88
C PRO A 286 13.47 27.26 -41.87
N ILE A 287 13.22 25.98 -42.08
CA ILE A 287 13.99 25.11 -43.00
C ILE A 287 13.95 25.74 -44.39
N PRO A 288 15.12 26.08 -44.98
CA PRO A 288 15.14 26.66 -46.31
C PRO A 288 14.59 25.65 -47.34
N THR A 289 13.51 26.01 -48.01
CA THR A 289 12.95 25.32 -49.14
C THR A 289 13.90 25.46 -50.33
N GLN A 290 14.66 24.46 -50.63
CA GLN A 290 15.19 24.27 -51.98
C GLN A 290 14.11 23.59 -52.84
N GLU A 291 13.56 24.30 -53.80
CA GLU A 291 12.75 23.66 -54.82
C GLU A 291 13.62 22.63 -55.53
N ALA A 292 13.22 21.37 -55.44
CA ALA A 292 13.90 20.27 -56.14
C ALA A 292 13.90 20.52 -57.63
N SER A 293 15.06 20.57 -58.24
CA SER A 293 15.19 20.66 -59.72
C SER A 293 14.57 19.39 -60.32
N ASP A 294 14.11 19.51 -61.61
CA ASP A 294 13.52 18.36 -62.29
C ASP A 294 14.47 17.18 -62.45
N ASP A 295 15.78 17.41 -62.32
CA ASP A 295 16.81 16.37 -62.34
C ASP A 295 16.86 15.57 -61.01
N ASP A 296 16.48 16.14 -59.88
CA ASP A 296 16.42 15.44 -58.58
C ASP A 296 15.23 14.48 -58.50
N LYS A 297 14.12 14.82 -59.17
CA LYS A 297 12.93 13.94 -59.30
C LYS A 297 13.22 12.70 -60.12
N ALA A 298 14.07 12.83 -61.14
CA ALA A 298 14.47 11.69 -61.99
C ALA A 298 15.45 10.74 -61.27
N ALA A 299 16.16 11.19 -60.22
CA ALA A 299 17.12 10.40 -59.46
C ALA A 299 16.54 9.62 -58.28
N GLY A 300 15.19 9.66 -58.06
CA GLY A 300 14.54 8.91 -56.96
C GLY A 300 14.88 9.39 -55.56
N LYS A 301 15.32 10.65 -55.40
CA LYS A 301 15.56 11.23 -54.07
C LYS A 301 14.22 11.59 -53.42
N PRO A 302 14.05 11.34 -52.13
CA PRO A 302 12.79 11.67 -51.42
C PRO A 302 12.53 13.17 -51.46
N THR A 303 11.45 13.55 -52.11
CA THR A 303 10.91 14.93 -52.10
C THR A 303 10.05 15.13 -50.88
N PHE A 304 10.39 16.08 -50.02
CA PHE A 304 9.55 16.47 -48.89
C PHE A 304 8.58 17.60 -49.34
N GLU A 305 7.30 17.30 -49.33
CA GLU A 305 6.27 18.33 -49.42
C GLU A 305 6.09 19.02 -48.06
N LEU A 306 6.17 20.35 -48.05
CA LEU A 306 5.91 21.14 -46.86
C LEU A 306 4.46 20.97 -46.39
N SER A 307 4.24 20.27 -45.31
CA SER A 307 2.98 20.34 -44.58
C SER A 307 2.90 21.68 -43.86
N THR A 308 1.84 22.43 -44.03
CA THR A 308 1.54 23.67 -43.31
C THR A 308 1.18 23.46 -41.84
N ASN A 309 1.16 22.22 -41.38
CA ASN A 309 0.94 21.85 -39.99
C ASN A 309 2.28 21.69 -39.25
N PRO A 310 2.37 22.09 -37.98
CA PRO A 310 3.59 21.84 -37.20
C PRO A 310 3.89 20.34 -37.15
N PRO A 311 5.16 19.93 -37.28
CA PRO A 311 5.54 18.53 -37.37
C PRO A 311 5.11 17.78 -36.10
N THR A 312 4.49 16.64 -36.31
CA THR A 312 4.10 15.75 -35.20
C THR A 312 5.33 15.14 -34.56
N GLU A 313 5.20 14.63 -33.31
CA GLU A 313 6.29 13.89 -32.64
C GLU A 313 6.75 12.64 -33.42
N ALA A 314 5.86 12.07 -34.26
CA ALA A 314 6.21 10.99 -35.18
C ALA A 314 7.11 11.48 -36.33
N ASP A 315 6.81 12.64 -36.88
CA ASP A 315 7.60 13.26 -37.96
C ASP A 315 8.98 13.67 -37.45
N LYS A 316 9.08 14.21 -36.23
CA LYS A 316 10.34 14.51 -35.58
C LYS A 316 11.19 13.27 -35.34
N ARG A 317 10.57 12.14 -34.92
CA ARG A 317 11.26 10.86 -34.76
C ARG A 317 11.77 10.30 -36.09
N ALA A 318 10.91 10.29 -37.11
CA ALA A 318 11.29 9.82 -38.44
C ALA A 318 12.46 10.67 -39.02
N TRP A 319 12.45 11.98 -38.79
CA TRP A 319 13.53 12.87 -39.16
C TRP A 319 14.83 12.61 -38.37
N PHE A 320 14.72 12.39 -37.08
CA PHE A 320 15.86 12.01 -36.21
C PHE A 320 16.47 10.66 -36.62
N ASP A 321 15.64 9.68 -36.95
CA ASP A 321 16.10 8.35 -37.41
C ASP A 321 16.78 8.40 -38.79
N GLN A 322 16.42 9.39 -39.66
CA GLN A 322 17.09 9.62 -40.95
C GLN A 322 18.37 10.43 -40.80
N MET A 323 18.47 11.33 -39.83
CA MET A 323 19.65 12.19 -39.64
C MET A 323 20.73 11.55 -38.80
N LEU A 324 20.40 10.59 -37.93
CA LEU A 324 21.43 9.81 -37.26
C LEU A 324 22.11 8.95 -38.33
N PRO A 325 23.39 9.20 -38.67
CA PRO A 325 24.13 8.26 -39.53
C PRO A 325 23.95 6.91 -38.87
N GLN A 326 23.46 5.93 -39.66
CA GLN A 326 23.09 4.60 -39.15
C GLN A 326 24.13 4.17 -38.12
N ALA A 327 23.76 4.10 -36.86
CA ALA A 327 24.63 3.64 -35.81
C ALA A 327 25.04 2.23 -36.23
N LYS A 328 26.24 2.09 -36.78
CA LYS A 328 26.77 0.81 -37.21
C LYS A 328 26.79 -0.05 -35.95
N ARG A 329 25.91 -1.06 -35.92
CA ARG A 329 25.97 -2.04 -34.84
C ARG A 329 27.34 -2.68 -34.90
N ILE A 330 28.12 -2.45 -33.87
CA ILE A 330 29.47 -3.01 -33.75
C ILE A 330 29.28 -4.49 -33.40
N SER A 331 29.73 -5.36 -34.32
CA SER A 331 29.83 -6.79 -34.02
C SER A 331 31.16 -7.07 -33.34
N ALA A 332 31.18 -8.01 -32.40
CA ALA A 332 32.42 -8.41 -31.76
C ALA A 332 33.49 -8.77 -32.78
N GLY A 333 34.67 -8.14 -32.68
CA GLY A 333 35.80 -8.38 -33.60
C GLY A 333 35.89 -7.44 -34.82
N GLN A 334 35.08 -6.39 -34.91
CA GLN A 334 35.21 -5.39 -35.98
C GLN A 334 36.43 -4.49 -35.77
N LEU A 335 37.32 -4.45 -36.77
CA LEU A 335 38.43 -3.51 -36.86
C LEU A 335 37.94 -2.20 -37.50
N TRP A 336 38.20 -1.05 -36.84
CA TRP A 336 37.85 0.27 -37.33
C TRP A 336 39.07 0.90 -37.93
N ASN A 337 38.98 1.33 -39.21
CA ASN A 337 39.97 2.20 -39.80
C ASN A 337 39.63 3.64 -39.41
N LEU A 338 40.46 4.21 -38.55
CA LEU A 338 40.38 5.62 -38.12
C LEU A 338 41.18 6.48 -39.12
N LYS A 339 40.67 7.68 -39.38
CA LYS A 339 41.41 8.68 -40.16
C LYS A 339 42.57 9.24 -39.32
N PRO A 340 43.66 9.76 -39.94
CA PRO A 340 44.71 10.43 -39.19
C PRO A 340 44.16 11.57 -38.37
N GLY A 341 44.40 11.56 -37.04
CA GLY A 341 43.90 12.55 -36.10
C GLY A 341 42.59 12.18 -35.40
N GLU A 342 42.01 11.01 -35.70
CA GLU A 342 40.87 10.46 -34.96
C GLU A 342 41.36 9.53 -33.86
N ASP A 343 40.75 9.66 -32.68
CA ASP A 343 40.97 8.79 -31.52
C ASP A 343 39.63 8.22 -31.04
N VAL A 344 39.63 6.98 -30.56
CA VAL A 344 38.44 6.32 -30.01
C VAL A 344 38.51 6.35 -28.51
N LYS A 345 37.63 7.16 -27.89
CA LYS A 345 37.46 7.15 -26.46
C LYS A 345 36.36 6.16 -26.10
N PHE A 346 36.74 5.06 -25.48
CA PHE A 346 35.78 4.09 -24.93
C PHE A 346 35.14 4.70 -23.68
N LEU A 347 33.80 4.62 -23.63
CA LEU A 347 33.07 4.92 -22.40
C LEU A 347 33.38 3.84 -21.38
N GLN A 348 34.11 4.19 -20.34
CA GLN A 348 34.21 3.32 -19.18
C GLN A 348 32.89 3.40 -18.42
N PRO A 349 32.18 2.27 -18.22
CA PRO A 349 30.93 2.28 -17.45
C PRO A 349 31.24 2.67 -16.01
N THR A 350 30.81 3.88 -15.60
CA THR A 350 30.90 4.35 -14.21
C THR A 350 29.64 4.03 -13.42
N ASN A 351 28.62 3.46 -14.05
CA ASN A 351 27.39 3.02 -13.44
C ASN A 351 27.27 1.47 -13.51
N PRO A 352 26.73 0.80 -12.47
CA PRO A 352 26.27 1.44 -11.23
C PRO A 352 27.43 1.97 -10.38
N ASN A 353 27.22 3.15 -9.80
CA ASN A 353 28.18 3.74 -8.85
C ASN A 353 28.38 2.75 -7.67
N ASN A 354 29.59 2.69 -7.11
CA ASN A 354 29.93 1.82 -5.98
C ASN A 354 28.98 1.99 -4.77
N ASN A 355 28.33 3.15 -4.64
CA ASN A 355 27.40 3.45 -3.56
C ASN A 355 25.93 3.10 -3.87
N PHE A 356 25.65 2.47 -5.03
CA PHE A 356 24.28 2.12 -5.43
C PHE A 356 23.58 1.19 -4.41
N GLY A 357 24.30 0.17 -3.95
CA GLY A 357 23.78 -0.78 -2.95
C GLY A 357 23.48 -0.10 -1.61
N GLU A 358 24.34 0.81 -1.15
CA GLU A 358 24.12 1.57 0.09
C GLU A 358 22.95 2.53 -0.02
N TYR A 359 22.76 3.16 -1.18
CA TYR A 359 21.60 4.02 -1.44
C TYR A 359 20.30 3.22 -1.38
N ILE A 360 20.22 2.06 -2.05
CA ILE A 360 19.05 1.17 -1.99
C ILE A 360 18.74 0.77 -0.56
N LYS A 361 19.77 0.35 0.19
CA LYS A 361 19.62 -0.05 1.59
C LYS A 361 19.12 1.10 2.47
N SER A 362 19.63 2.30 2.28
CA SER A 362 19.21 3.51 3.01
C SER A 362 17.75 3.86 2.71
N GLN A 363 17.35 3.89 1.43
CA GLN A 363 15.97 4.18 1.02
C GLN A 363 14.98 3.11 1.52
N THR A 364 15.35 1.84 1.39
CA THR A 364 14.54 0.73 1.93
C THR A 364 14.42 0.84 3.46
N GLY A 365 15.48 1.29 4.14
CA GLY A 365 15.49 1.55 5.57
C GLY A 365 14.54 2.68 5.99
N MET A 366 14.45 3.76 5.22
CA MET A 366 13.48 4.83 5.47
C MET A 366 12.03 4.35 5.33
N VAL A 367 11.73 3.59 4.28
CA VAL A 367 10.41 2.98 4.09
C VAL A 367 10.10 2.00 5.23
N ALA A 368 11.05 1.14 5.61
CA ALA A 368 10.90 0.20 6.71
C ALA A 368 10.60 0.92 8.05
N SER A 369 11.30 2.03 8.30
CA SER A 369 11.10 2.87 9.49
C SER A 369 9.70 3.51 9.52
N SER A 370 9.20 4.02 8.37
CA SER A 370 7.89 4.66 8.31
C SER A 370 6.72 3.70 8.57
N ILE A 371 6.86 2.43 8.18
CA ILE A 371 5.87 1.38 8.47
C ILE A 371 6.10 0.68 9.82
N GLY A 372 7.22 0.96 10.49
CA GLY A 372 7.58 0.40 11.79
C GLY A 372 8.03 -1.06 11.76
N VAL A 373 8.61 -1.51 10.65
CA VAL A 373 9.13 -2.87 10.48
C VAL A 373 10.63 -2.81 10.19
N PRO A 374 11.47 -3.68 10.77
CA PRO A 374 12.90 -3.71 10.48
C PRO A 374 13.21 -3.96 9.00
N LEU A 375 14.28 -3.33 8.50
CA LEU A 375 14.74 -3.45 7.11
C LEU A 375 14.90 -4.92 6.68
N GLN A 376 15.46 -5.77 7.53
CA GLN A 376 15.71 -7.18 7.24
C GLN A 376 14.41 -7.94 6.96
N VAL A 377 13.35 -7.62 7.70
CA VAL A 377 12.03 -8.24 7.53
C VAL A 377 11.35 -7.73 6.27
N LEU A 378 11.44 -6.43 5.98
CA LEU A 378 10.87 -5.83 4.77
C LEU A 378 11.54 -6.37 3.51
N ALA A 379 12.87 -6.37 3.48
CA ALA A 379 13.68 -6.81 2.34
C ALA A 379 13.86 -8.33 2.25
N CYS A 380 13.44 -9.10 3.26
CA CYS A 380 13.76 -10.52 3.41
C CYS A 380 15.25 -10.84 3.28
N SER A 381 16.11 -9.93 3.72
CA SER A 381 17.55 -10.06 3.69
C SER A 381 18.06 -10.09 5.14
N TYR A 382 18.43 -11.28 5.59
CA TYR A 382 18.91 -11.50 6.95
C TYR A 382 20.45 -11.54 6.97
N ASP A 383 21.07 -10.59 6.29
CA ASP A 383 22.53 -10.45 6.27
C ASP A 383 23.03 -10.06 7.66
N GLY A 384 23.84 -10.89 8.27
CA GLY A 384 24.43 -10.61 9.57
C GLY A 384 24.41 -11.78 10.53
N THR A 385 24.53 -11.48 11.83
CA THR A 385 24.53 -12.50 12.87
C THR A 385 23.11 -13.00 13.19
N TYR A 386 23.00 -14.26 13.63
CA TYR A 386 21.75 -14.83 14.14
C TYR A 386 21.05 -13.93 15.19
N ALA A 387 21.82 -13.31 16.07
CA ALA A 387 21.29 -12.42 17.09
C ALA A 387 20.61 -11.17 16.47
N SER A 388 21.20 -10.59 15.43
CA SER A 388 20.62 -9.46 14.69
C SER A 388 19.33 -9.85 13.97
N ALA A 389 19.34 -11.00 13.27
CA ALA A 389 18.15 -11.52 12.59
C ALA A 389 17.01 -11.79 13.58
N ARG A 390 17.32 -12.43 14.71
CA ARG A 390 16.34 -12.68 15.78
C ARG A 390 15.76 -11.38 16.35
N GLY A 391 16.62 -10.40 16.62
CA GLY A 391 16.18 -9.08 17.11
C GLY A 391 15.20 -8.41 16.14
N SER A 392 15.48 -8.47 14.85
CA SER A 392 14.61 -7.91 13.80
C SER A 392 13.25 -8.62 13.74
N VAL A 393 13.23 -9.96 13.82
CA VAL A 393 11.97 -10.71 13.82
C VAL A 393 11.14 -10.42 15.07
N LEU A 394 11.76 -10.32 16.24
CA LEU A 394 11.07 -10.00 17.49
C LEU A 394 10.45 -8.60 17.46
N GLU A 395 11.17 -7.60 16.94
CA GLU A 395 10.63 -6.24 16.82
C GLU A 395 9.48 -6.16 15.80
N ALA A 396 9.61 -6.85 14.65
CA ALA A 396 8.52 -6.95 13.70
C ALA A 396 7.26 -7.60 14.32
N ASN A 397 7.44 -8.71 15.05
CA ASN A 397 6.33 -9.40 15.73
C ASN A 397 5.65 -8.51 16.77
N ARG A 398 6.40 -7.65 17.47
CA ARG A 398 5.83 -6.66 18.40
C ARG A 398 4.91 -5.68 17.66
N GLN A 399 5.35 -5.18 16.52
CA GLN A 399 4.54 -4.29 15.68
C GLN A 399 3.30 -5.01 15.13
N PHE A 400 3.46 -6.22 14.58
CA PHE A 400 2.34 -7.03 14.08
C PHE A 400 1.32 -7.32 15.17
N LYS A 401 1.75 -7.65 16.40
CA LYS A 401 0.86 -7.88 17.54
C LYS A 401 0.02 -6.65 17.87
N ARG A 402 0.59 -5.44 17.81
CA ARG A 402 -0.13 -4.19 18.04
C ARG A 402 -1.24 -3.98 17.00
N TYR A 403 -0.90 -4.10 15.71
CA TYR A 403 -1.89 -3.96 14.63
C TYR A 403 -2.94 -5.06 14.68
N ARG A 404 -2.55 -6.28 14.99
CA ARG A 404 -3.46 -7.43 15.14
C ARG A 404 -4.47 -7.23 16.25
N GLY A 405 -4.03 -6.72 17.41
CA GLY A 405 -4.95 -6.40 18.49
C GLY A 405 -6.01 -5.39 18.07
N PHE A 406 -5.60 -4.32 17.38
CA PHE A 406 -6.54 -3.34 16.82
C PHE A 406 -7.50 -3.96 15.79
N PHE A 407 -6.98 -4.75 14.86
CA PHE A 407 -7.76 -5.43 13.82
C PHE A 407 -8.79 -6.40 14.43
N LEU A 408 -8.39 -7.13 15.47
CA LEU A 408 -9.28 -8.04 16.19
C LEU A 408 -10.46 -7.28 16.82
N GLU A 409 -10.18 -6.19 17.51
CA GLU A 409 -11.22 -5.40 18.21
C GLU A 409 -12.15 -4.68 17.23
N GLN A 410 -11.64 -4.12 16.14
CA GLN A 410 -12.41 -3.28 15.24
C GLN A 410 -13.12 -4.04 14.11
N PHE A 411 -12.67 -5.24 13.77
CA PHE A 411 -13.20 -6.00 12.64
C PHE A 411 -13.76 -7.37 13.06
N ILE A 412 -12.92 -8.19 13.68
CA ILE A 412 -13.29 -9.60 13.90
C ILE A 412 -14.35 -9.73 14.99
N LYS A 413 -14.14 -9.11 16.14
CA LYS A 413 -15.08 -9.17 17.27
C LYS A 413 -16.47 -8.65 16.92
N PRO A 414 -16.64 -7.47 16.29
CA PRO A 414 -17.97 -7.00 15.92
C PRO A 414 -18.73 -7.92 14.98
N ILE A 415 -18.04 -8.57 14.03
CA ILE A 415 -18.66 -9.57 13.14
C ILE A 415 -19.07 -10.83 13.92
N PHE A 416 -18.21 -11.29 14.84
CA PHE A 416 -18.49 -12.43 15.69
C PHE A 416 -19.66 -12.16 16.66
N GLU A 417 -19.69 -11.00 17.29
CA GLU A 417 -20.78 -10.57 18.19
C GLU A 417 -22.12 -10.51 17.44
N GLN A 418 -22.11 -9.99 16.22
CA GLN A 418 -23.30 -10.01 15.36
C GLN A 418 -23.71 -11.45 15.02
N PHE A 419 -22.77 -12.33 14.70
CA PHE A 419 -23.04 -13.74 14.44
C PHE A 419 -23.66 -14.43 15.67
N VAL A 420 -23.10 -14.20 16.86
CA VAL A 420 -23.63 -14.76 18.11
C VAL A 420 -25.07 -14.28 18.33
N TYR A 421 -25.34 -12.99 18.13
CA TYR A 421 -26.68 -12.44 18.22
C TYR A 421 -27.65 -13.13 17.24
N ASP A 422 -27.28 -13.26 15.96
CA ASP A 422 -28.11 -13.86 14.92
C ASP A 422 -28.48 -15.33 15.25
N VAL A 423 -27.54 -16.07 15.84
CA VAL A 423 -27.73 -17.49 16.19
C VAL A 423 -28.53 -17.68 17.48
N THR A 424 -28.48 -16.67 18.36
CA THR A 424 -29.09 -16.78 19.71
C THR A 424 -30.38 -15.98 19.88
N LYS A 425 -30.73 -15.07 18.98
CA LYS A 425 -31.88 -14.15 19.10
C LYS A 425 -33.24 -14.85 19.31
N ASP A 426 -33.41 -16.04 18.74
CA ASP A 426 -34.66 -16.84 18.85
C ASP A 426 -34.62 -17.84 20.00
N SER A 427 -33.60 -17.82 20.84
CA SER A 427 -33.44 -18.75 21.96
C SER A 427 -33.43 -17.96 23.29
N GLU A 428 -33.85 -18.64 24.38
CA GLU A 428 -33.75 -18.09 25.75
C GLU A 428 -32.30 -17.73 26.14
N LEU A 429 -31.33 -18.06 25.30
CA LEU A 429 -29.90 -17.80 25.43
C LEU A 429 -29.49 -16.35 25.06
N SER A 430 -30.40 -15.53 24.53
CA SER A 430 -30.13 -14.12 24.17
C SER A 430 -29.69 -13.25 25.37
N ILE A 431 -29.89 -13.74 26.58
CA ILE A 431 -29.52 -13.04 27.84
C ILE A 431 -28.03 -13.18 28.19
N MET A 432 -27.31 -14.12 27.56
CA MET A 432 -25.88 -14.31 27.81
C MET A 432 -24.99 -13.47 26.89
N MET A 433 -25.08 -12.14 26.99
CA MET A 433 -24.13 -11.18 26.38
C MET A 433 -22.77 -11.23 27.08
N GLY A 434 -22.05 -12.33 26.98
CA GLY A 434 -20.76 -12.52 27.63
C GLY A 434 -20.02 -13.76 27.19
N VAL A 435 -20.19 -14.18 25.94
CA VAL A 435 -19.34 -15.25 25.41
C VAL A 435 -17.92 -14.68 25.27
N SER A 436 -17.10 -14.94 26.29
CA SER A 436 -15.69 -14.62 26.23
C SER A 436 -15.08 -15.32 25.01
N SER A 437 -14.71 -14.52 24.01
CA SER A 437 -14.07 -15.05 22.81
C SER A 437 -12.57 -14.94 22.96
N GLN A 438 -11.89 -16.08 22.94
CA GLN A 438 -10.44 -16.13 22.83
C GLN A 438 -10.09 -16.40 21.37
N TRP A 439 -9.20 -15.57 20.83
CA TRP A 439 -8.77 -15.67 19.45
C TRP A 439 -7.32 -16.10 19.38
N GLN A 440 -7.09 -17.12 18.57
CA GLN A 440 -5.77 -17.60 18.27
C GLN A 440 -5.16 -16.74 17.16
N ALA A 441 -3.99 -16.21 17.45
CA ALA A 441 -3.18 -15.50 16.50
C ALA A 441 -2.31 -16.46 15.69
N PRO A 442 -1.87 -16.09 14.47
CA PRO A 442 -0.83 -16.81 13.75
C PRO A 442 0.40 -17.01 14.63
N THR A 443 1.01 -18.19 14.54
CA THR A 443 2.25 -18.47 15.28
C THR A 443 3.36 -17.53 14.85
N ALA A 444 4.15 -17.06 15.82
CA ALA A 444 5.32 -16.27 15.52
C ALA A 444 6.35 -17.12 14.75
N LEU A 445 7.07 -16.51 13.81
CA LEU A 445 8.17 -17.16 13.11
C LEU A 445 9.22 -17.60 14.13
N CYS A 446 9.46 -18.92 14.19
CA CYS A 446 10.49 -19.53 15.02
C CYS A 446 11.77 -19.70 14.18
N LEU A 447 12.86 -19.06 14.58
CA LEU A 447 14.16 -19.16 13.88
C LEU A 447 14.96 -20.39 14.30
N ASP A 448 14.80 -20.83 15.55
CA ASP A 448 15.51 -21.99 16.12
C ASP A 448 14.53 -22.75 17.03
N PRO A 449 13.83 -23.75 16.47
CA PRO A 449 12.84 -24.52 17.22
C PRO A 449 13.42 -25.18 18.48
N THR A 450 14.66 -25.63 18.45
CA THR A 450 15.29 -26.32 19.58
C THR A 450 15.44 -25.40 20.77
N LYS A 451 16.00 -24.21 20.58
CA LYS A 451 16.19 -23.23 21.65
C LYS A 451 14.87 -22.69 22.20
N GLU A 452 13.86 -22.56 21.33
CA GLU A 452 12.54 -22.11 21.79
C GLU A 452 11.85 -23.17 22.61
N ILE A 453 11.85 -24.44 22.18
CA ILE A 453 11.31 -25.56 22.95
C ILE A 453 12.00 -25.69 24.29
N ASP A 454 13.32 -25.55 24.34
CA ASP A 454 14.07 -25.59 25.60
C ASP A 454 13.67 -24.44 26.53
N ALA A 455 13.50 -23.23 26.01
CA ALA A 455 13.06 -22.08 26.80
C ALA A 455 11.63 -22.29 27.36
N TRP A 456 10.70 -22.77 26.54
CA TRP A 456 9.34 -23.09 26.95
C TRP A 456 9.30 -24.26 27.95
N THR A 457 10.13 -25.29 27.76
CA THR A 457 10.25 -26.41 28.70
C THR A 457 10.68 -25.92 30.07
N LYS A 458 11.69 -25.04 30.15
CA LYS A 458 12.10 -24.43 31.39
C LYS A 458 11.02 -23.57 32.03
N ALA A 459 10.31 -22.78 31.24
CA ALA A 459 9.18 -21.97 31.73
C ALA A 459 8.05 -22.83 32.32
N ILE A 460 7.72 -23.96 31.71
CA ILE A 460 6.75 -24.94 32.22
C ILE A 460 7.25 -25.54 33.51
N GLN A 461 8.51 -25.96 33.57
CA GLN A 461 9.13 -26.54 34.80
C GLN A 461 9.12 -25.55 35.97
N LEU A 462 9.29 -24.26 35.71
CA LEU A 462 9.20 -23.20 36.70
C LEU A 462 7.78 -22.78 37.07
N GLY A 463 6.76 -23.37 36.45
CA GLY A 463 5.35 -23.01 36.70
C GLY A 463 4.95 -21.63 36.18
N LEU A 464 5.75 -20.98 35.30
CA LEU A 464 5.46 -19.67 34.74
C LEU A 464 4.41 -19.72 33.64
N VAL A 465 4.30 -20.85 32.96
CA VAL A 465 3.41 -21.05 31.81
C VAL A 465 2.87 -22.45 31.84
N THR A 466 1.62 -22.63 31.42
CA THR A 466 1.04 -23.95 31.27
C THR A 466 1.50 -24.62 29.95
N ARG A 467 1.41 -25.93 29.89
CA ARG A 467 1.76 -26.68 28.68
C ARG A 467 0.84 -26.31 27.50
N ASP A 468 -0.42 -26.05 27.76
CA ASP A 468 -1.39 -25.63 26.74
C ASP A 468 -1.06 -24.26 26.18
N GLU A 469 -0.65 -23.31 27.02
CA GLU A 469 -0.18 -21.99 26.57
C GLU A 469 1.10 -22.10 25.74
N ALA A 470 2.04 -22.91 26.13
CA ALA A 470 3.25 -23.15 25.35
C ALA A 470 2.95 -23.80 23.98
N SER A 471 2.08 -24.81 23.96
CA SER A 471 1.66 -25.47 22.73
C SER A 471 0.89 -24.51 21.79
N LEU A 472 0.02 -23.69 22.36
CA LEU A 472 -0.72 -22.68 21.62
C LEU A 472 0.22 -21.63 21.02
N ALA A 473 1.24 -21.20 21.76
CA ALA A 473 2.23 -20.22 21.31
C ALA A 473 3.15 -20.76 20.21
N LEU A 474 3.60 -22.02 20.32
CA LEU A 474 4.55 -22.63 19.39
C LEU A 474 3.88 -23.21 18.14
N TYR A 475 2.74 -23.89 18.31
CA TYR A 475 2.12 -24.71 17.26
C TYR A 475 0.72 -24.25 16.89
N GLY A 476 0.15 -23.29 17.62
CA GLY A 476 -1.16 -22.78 17.33
C GLY A 476 -2.33 -23.66 17.71
N HIS A 477 -2.13 -24.72 18.46
CA HIS A 477 -3.19 -25.59 18.98
C HIS A 477 -2.87 -26.03 20.42
N LYS A 478 -3.90 -26.38 21.18
CA LYS A 478 -3.70 -26.96 22.52
C LYS A 478 -2.99 -28.30 22.42
N ALA A 479 -2.24 -28.65 23.45
CA ALA A 479 -1.52 -29.90 23.50
C ALA A 479 -2.52 -31.08 23.41
N THR A 480 -2.40 -31.91 22.37
CA THR A 480 -3.20 -33.13 22.21
C THR A 480 -2.43 -34.27 22.84
N GLY A 481 -2.91 -34.72 23.98
CA GLY A 481 -2.36 -35.87 24.71
C GLY A 481 -1.83 -35.52 26.09
N THR A 482 -2.24 -36.26 27.09
CA THR A 482 -1.58 -36.31 28.41
C THR A 482 -0.26 -37.07 28.21
N PRO A 483 0.92 -36.42 28.36
CA PRO A 483 2.12 -37.23 28.50
C PRO A 483 2.06 -37.88 29.88
N GLU A 484 2.28 -39.17 29.92
CA GLU A 484 2.75 -39.79 31.14
C GLU A 484 3.93 -38.96 31.65
N ALA A 485 3.81 -38.49 32.89
CA ALA A 485 4.89 -37.85 33.56
C ALA A 485 6.11 -38.80 33.51
N PRO A 486 7.31 -38.36 33.08
CA PRO A 486 8.47 -39.22 33.21
C PRO A 486 8.62 -39.55 34.71
N SER A 487 8.46 -40.83 35.05
CA SER A 487 8.71 -41.34 36.37
C SER A 487 10.19 -41.04 36.70
N LYS A 488 10.43 -39.95 37.39
CA LYS A 488 11.71 -39.71 38.00
C LYS A 488 11.80 -40.51 39.27
N THR A 489 12.16 -41.76 39.13
CA THR A 489 12.91 -42.45 40.20
C THR A 489 14.31 -41.83 40.22
N VAL A 490 14.50 -40.80 41.00
CA VAL A 490 15.85 -40.38 41.42
C VAL A 490 16.19 -41.35 42.54
N GLU A 491 16.93 -42.40 42.25
CA GLU A 491 17.69 -43.12 43.25
C GLU A 491 18.74 -42.18 43.76
N VAL A 492 18.50 -41.67 44.96
CA VAL A 492 19.53 -41.05 45.77
C VAL A 492 20.39 -42.19 46.30
N THR A 493 21.52 -42.46 45.66
CA THR A 493 22.57 -43.26 46.25
C THR A 493 23.36 -42.40 47.21
N GLU A 494 23.14 -42.58 48.51
CA GLU A 494 24.06 -42.13 49.55
C GLU A 494 25.39 -42.86 49.39
N VAL A 495 26.49 -42.09 49.22
CA VAL A 495 27.82 -42.43 49.76
C VAL A 495 28.53 -41.15 50.20
#